data_fb1ee73fdfa1a26de657b4ab77e0779b
#
_entry.id   fb1ee73fdfa1a26de657b4ab77e0779b
#
_cell.length_a   1.000
_cell.length_b   1.000
_cell.length_c   1.000
_cell.angle_alpha   90.00
_cell.angle_beta   90.00
_cell.angle_gamma   90.00
#
_symmetry.space_group_name_H-M   'P 1'
#
loop_
_entity.id
_entity.type
_entity.pdbx_description
1 polymer ?
#
loop_
_entity_poly.entity_id
_entity_poly.type
_entity_poly.pdbx_seq_one_letter_code
_entity_poly.pdbx_strand_id
1 'polypeptide(L)'
;STGENMYYPVTDYIALALIISFLFLTLFICLLCLKHERIKKETIRQKNAHILEHGWNATEFSWFRYGQYNETGIYISIEKTIIITITVSGGCFKKEYSIVSHMLVTDTITEATLYENGLYTRHIRLSRPVSDSKYPLPPGSQLIKNMTLRLRLQDQQEETSVTLFQGKMSTDGNNYYIIKGKVSSVLLLLKMLQINHA
;
A
#
# COMPACT_ATOMS: atom_id res chain seq x y z
N SER A 1 7.18 50.26 -55.55
CA SER A 1 6.64 49.05 -54.82
C SER A 1 7.69 48.63 -53.83
N THR A 2 7.47 49.02 -52.58
CA THR A 2 8.26 48.59 -51.43
C THR A 2 7.73 47.23 -51.00
N GLY A 3 8.52 46.18 -51.35
CA GLY A 3 8.29 44.87 -50.78
C GLY A 3 8.62 44.89 -49.29
N GLU A 4 7.60 44.94 -48.46
CA GLU A 4 7.75 44.66 -47.05
C GLU A 4 8.03 43.17 -46.92
N ASN A 5 9.30 42.83 -46.74
CA ASN A 5 9.70 41.51 -46.26
C ASN A 5 9.14 41.37 -44.86
N MET A 6 8.03 40.64 -44.74
CA MET A 6 7.49 40.24 -43.47
C MET A 6 8.47 39.25 -42.81
N TYR A 7 9.42 39.83 -42.09
CA TYR A 7 10.33 39.06 -41.24
C TYR A 7 9.53 38.60 -40.01
N TYR A 8 8.91 37.44 -40.09
CA TYR A 8 8.43 36.78 -38.86
C TYR A 8 9.67 36.30 -38.12
N PRO A 9 9.95 36.84 -36.95
CA PRO A 9 11.17 36.48 -36.25
C PRO A 9 11.06 35.01 -35.86
N VAL A 10 12.11 34.22 -36.08
CA VAL A 10 12.23 32.82 -35.73
C VAL A 10 11.84 32.56 -34.27
N THR A 11 11.99 33.57 -33.41
CA THR A 11 11.56 33.59 -32.00
C THR A 11 10.08 33.34 -31.82
N ASP A 12 9.20 33.79 -32.74
CA ASP A 12 7.75 33.61 -32.62
C ASP A 12 7.35 32.16 -32.88
N TYR A 13 8.00 31.47 -33.80
CA TYR A 13 7.79 30.05 -34.03
C TYR A 13 8.27 29.19 -32.86
N ILE A 14 9.39 29.57 -32.25
CA ILE A 14 9.91 28.88 -31.05
C ILE A 14 8.93 29.09 -29.89
N ALA A 15 8.45 30.30 -29.66
CA ALA A 15 7.48 30.63 -28.64
C ALA A 15 6.18 29.84 -28.86
N LEU A 16 5.66 29.79 -30.09
CA LEU A 16 4.45 29.03 -30.43
C LEU A 16 4.65 27.51 -30.19
N ALA A 17 5.80 26.96 -30.59
CA ALA A 17 6.12 25.56 -30.37
C ALA A 17 6.19 25.20 -28.87
N LEU A 18 6.74 26.08 -28.05
CA LEU A 18 6.79 25.90 -26.59
C LEU A 18 5.39 25.95 -25.97
N ILE A 19 4.54 26.88 -26.41
CA ILE A 19 3.15 26.98 -25.94
C ILE A 19 2.37 25.68 -26.28
N ILE A 20 2.50 25.23 -27.53
CA ILE A 20 1.82 24.01 -27.99
C ILE A 20 2.32 22.79 -27.15
N SER A 21 3.63 22.67 -26.96
CA SER A 21 4.23 21.60 -26.17
C SER A 21 3.75 21.62 -24.72
N PHE A 22 3.63 22.81 -24.13
CA PHE A 22 3.11 22.97 -22.78
C PHE A 22 1.62 22.59 -22.69
N LEU A 23 0.80 22.95 -23.68
CA LEU A 23 -0.60 22.55 -23.74
C LEU A 23 -0.76 21.03 -23.87
N PHE A 24 0.06 20.39 -24.69
CA PHE A 24 0.05 18.91 -24.80
C PHE A 24 0.47 18.24 -23.49
N LEU A 25 1.49 18.78 -22.83
CA LEU A 25 1.95 18.25 -21.54
C LEU A 25 0.87 18.38 -20.46
N THR A 26 0.21 19.54 -20.36
CA THR A 26 -0.88 19.76 -19.40
C THR A 26 -2.07 18.85 -19.68
N LEU A 27 -2.47 18.71 -20.96
CA LEU A 27 -3.53 17.79 -21.36
C LEU A 27 -3.19 16.33 -20.98
N PHE A 28 -1.95 15.92 -21.23
CA PHE A 28 -1.48 14.59 -20.88
C PHE A 28 -1.53 14.35 -19.37
N ILE A 29 -1.07 15.30 -18.56
CA ILE A 29 -1.15 15.23 -17.09
C ILE A 29 -2.61 15.14 -16.63
N CYS A 30 -3.50 15.97 -17.19
CA CYS A 30 -4.94 15.91 -16.87
C CYS A 30 -5.54 14.54 -17.19
N LEU A 31 -5.22 13.96 -18.34
CA LEU A 31 -5.68 12.63 -18.73
C LEU A 31 -5.17 11.54 -17.76
N LEU A 32 -3.91 11.64 -17.31
CA LEU A 32 -3.36 10.74 -16.30
C LEU A 32 -4.09 10.87 -14.97
N CYS A 33 -4.37 12.10 -14.52
CA CYS A 33 -5.13 12.35 -13.29
C CYS A 33 -6.55 11.78 -13.37
N LEU A 34 -7.26 12.01 -14.47
CA LEU A 34 -8.61 11.45 -14.68
C LEU A 34 -8.61 9.92 -14.70
N LYS A 35 -7.58 9.32 -15.32
CA LYS A 35 -7.42 7.88 -15.32
C LYS A 35 -7.16 7.37 -13.89
N HIS A 36 -6.31 8.05 -13.13
CA HIS A 36 -6.02 7.71 -11.73
C HIS A 36 -7.28 7.77 -10.85
N GLU A 37 -8.11 8.81 -11.02
CA GLU A 37 -9.40 8.96 -10.32
C GLU A 37 -10.37 7.81 -10.61
N ARG A 38 -10.51 7.45 -11.88
CA ARG A 38 -11.37 6.30 -12.30
C ARG A 38 -10.88 5.01 -11.64
N ILE A 39 -9.60 4.83 -11.65
CA ILE A 39 -8.89 3.73 -11.04
C ILE A 39 -9.23 3.63 -9.56
N LYS A 40 -9.04 4.71 -8.82
CA LYS A 40 -9.34 4.79 -7.40
C LYS A 40 -10.81 4.45 -7.11
N LYS A 41 -11.73 4.98 -7.91
CA LYS A 41 -13.17 4.70 -7.77
C LYS A 41 -13.50 3.23 -7.99
N GLU A 42 -12.92 2.60 -9.02
CA GLU A 42 -13.14 1.18 -9.30
C GLU A 42 -12.54 0.30 -8.21
N THR A 43 -11.35 0.64 -7.71
CA THR A 43 -10.72 -0.02 -6.58
C THR A 43 -11.61 0.03 -5.34
N ILE A 44 -12.14 1.21 -5.00
CA ILE A 44 -13.05 1.37 -3.87
C ILE A 44 -14.32 0.55 -4.08
N ARG A 45 -14.87 0.53 -5.29
CA ARG A 45 -16.08 -0.24 -5.62
C ARG A 45 -15.86 -1.74 -5.44
N GLN A 46 -14.76 -2.28 -5.97
CA GLN A 46 -14.44 -3.70 -5.84
C GLN A 46 -14.10 -4.08 -4.40
N LYS A 47 -13.40 -3.22 -3.69
CA LYS A 47 -13.10 -3.37 -2.28
C LYS A 47 -14.39 -3.41 -1.45
N ASN A 48 -15.33 -2.48 -1.68
CA ASN A 48 -16.61 -2.44 -1.00
C ASN A 48 -17.50 -3.66 -1.33
N ALA A 49 -17.39 -4.21 -2.52
CA ALA A 49 -18.08 -5.44 -2.90
C ALA A 49 -17.56 -6.68 -2.13
N HIS A 50 -16.27 -6.69 -1.74
CA HIS A 50 -15.70 -7.75 -0.92
C HIS A 50 -15.88 -7.52 0.58
N ILE A 51 -16.00 -6.27 1.01
CA ILE A 51 -16.23 -5.87 2.40
C ILE A 51 -17.72 -5.62 2.58
N LEU A 52 -18.52 -6.65 2.43
CA LEU A 52 -19.97 -6.55 2.58
C LEU A 52 -20.37 -6.01 3.96
N GLU A 53 -21.24 -4.99 3.96
CA GLU A 53 -22.27 -4.53 4.91
C GLU A 53 -22.04 -4.70 6.44
N HIS A 54 -20.93 -5.32 6.87
CA HIS A 54 -20.57 -5.46 8.26
C HIS A 54 -19.53 -4.40 8.63
N GLY A 55 -19.69 -3.82 9.80
CA GLY A 55 -18.67 -2.91 10.30
C GLY A 55 -17.32 -3.64 10.46
N TRP A 56 -16.29 -3.10 9.82
CA TRP A 56 -14.94 -3.64 9.83
C TRP A 56 -13.98 -2.63 10.45
N ASN A 57 -13.07 -3.13 11.27
CA ASN A 57 -11.89 -2.35 11.64
C ASN A 57 -10.88 -2.44 10.51
N ALA A 58 -10.63 -1.33 9.86
CA ALA A 58 -9.77 -1.25 8.69
C ALA A 58 -8.43 -0.59 9.01
N THR A 59 -7.35 -1.19 8.56
CA THR A 59 -6.03 -0.57 8.52
C THR A 59 -5.48 -0.67 7.10
N GLU A 60 -5.23 0.47 6.51
CA GLU A 60 -4.84 0.57 5.10
C GLU A 60 -3.43 1.12 4.96
N PHE A 61 -2.69 0.53 4.02
CA PHE A 61 -1.33 0.91 3.63
C PHE A 61 -1.34 1.20 2.13
N SER A 62 -0.72 2.30 1.72
CA SER A 62 -0.61 2.64 0.32
C SER A 62 0.82 3.05 -0.02
N TRP A 63 1.27 2.68 -1.20
CA TRP A 63 2.59 3.08 -1.71
C TRP A 63 2.58 3.18 -3.22
N PHE A 64 3.53 3.96 -3.73
CA PHE A 64 3.71 4.16 -5.15
C PHE A 64 5.10 3.67 -5.57
N ARG A 65 5.15 2.86 -6.62
CA ARG A 65 6.40 2.33 -7.15
C ARG A 65 6.34 2.17 -8.66
N TYR A 66 7.31 2.73 -9.37
CA TYR A 66 7.44 2.61 -10.84
C TYR A 66 6.15 2.92 -11.60
N GLY A 67 5.45 4.00 -11.27
CA GLY A 67 4.19 4.36 -11.90
C GLY A 67 3.00 3.44 -11.54
N GLN A 68 3.17 2.55 -10.57
CA GLN A 68 2.10 1.70 -10.02
C GLN A 68 1.69 2.19 -8.65
N TYR A 69 0.40 2.34 -8.47
CA TYR A 69 -0.23 2.52 -7.17
C TYR A 69 -0.56 1.15 -6.59
N ASN A 70 -0.21 0.98 -5.33
CA ASN A 70 -0.50 -0.23 -4.59
C ASN A 70 -1.18 0.17 -3.28
N GLU A 71 -2.17 -0.61 -2.89
CA GLU A 71 -2.87 -0.47 -1.63
C GLU A 71 -3.07 -1.84 -1.02
N THR A 72 -2.77 -1.96 0.26
CA THR A 72 -3.07 -3.15 1.04
C THR A 72 -3.93 -2.77 2.22
N GLY A 73 -5.09 -3.41 2.36
CA GLY A 73 -5.98 -3.26 3.50
C GLY A 73 -5.99 -4.53 4.34
N ILE A 74 -6.00 -4.36 5.64
CA ILE A 74 -6.26 -5.41 6.63
C ILE A 74 -7.56 -5.04 7.33
N TYR A 75 -8.57 -5.89 7.17
CA TYR A 75 -9.91 -5.69 7.66
C TYR A 75 -10.26 -6.77 8.67
N ILE A 76 -10.65 -6.37 9.86
CA ILE A 76 -11.02 -7.29 10.93
C ILE A 76 -12.50 -7.08 11.23
N SER A 77 -13.30 -8.15 11.21
CA SER A 77 -14.73 -8.08 11.51
C SER A 77 -14.98 -7.51 12.91
N ILE A 78 -16.12 -6.86 13.12
CA ILE A 78 -16.50 -6.34 14.45
C ILE A 78 -16.56 -7.48 15.47
N GLU A 79 -17.07 -8.63 15.05
CA GLU A 79 -17.12 -9.85 15.88
C GLU A 79 -15.73 -10.45 16.13
N LYS A 80 -14.70 -9.92 15.43
CA LYS A 80 -13.30 -10.31 15.57
C LYS A 80 -13.02 -11.77 15.22
N THR A 81 -13.86 -12.38 14.39
CA THR A 81 -13.75 -13.78 13.99
C THR A 81 -13.05 -13.97 12.66
N ILE A 82 -13.05 -12.95 11.80
CA ILE A 82 -12.54 -13.02 10.43
C ILE A 82 -11.61 -11.84 10.17
N ILE A 83 -10.50 -12.14 9.49
CA ILE A 83 -9.59 -11.16 8.92
C ILE A 83 -9.61 -11.29 7.41
N ILE A 84 -9.80 -10.19 6.71
CA ILE A 84 -9.66 -10.12 5.26
C ILE A 84 -8.47 -9.23 4.94
N THR A 85 -7.54 -9.74 4.15
CA THR A 85 -6.46 -8.95 3.57
C THR A 85 -6.73 -8.75 2.10
N ILE A 86 -6.74 -7.51 1.64
CA ILE A 86 -6.98 -7.16 0.25
C ILE A 86 -5.80 -6.34 -0.24
N THR A 87 -5.12 -6.84 -1.26
CA THR A 87 -4.06 -6.09 -1.96
C THR A 87 -4.54 -5.73 -3.35
N VAL A 88 -4.51 -4.44 -3.65
CA VAL A 88 -4.86 -3.90 -4.95
C VAL A 88 -3.64 -3.26 -5.57
N SER A 89 -3.33 -3.63 -6.80
CA SER A 89 -2.27 -2.97 -7.58
C SER A 89 -2.78 -2.53 -8.94
N GLY A 90 -2.48 -1.30 -9.29
CA GLY A 90 -2.85 -0.72 -10.58
C GLY A 90 -1.85 0.32 -11.03
N GLY A 91 -1.73 0.55 -12.31
CA GLY A 91 -0.78 1.51 -12.88
C GLY A 91 -1.37 2.33 -14.01
N CYS A 92 -0.77 3.50 -14.24
CA CYS A 92 -1.20 4.39 -15.33
C CYS A 92 -1.14 3.73 -16.71
N PHE A 93 -0.32 2.70 -16.87
CA PHE A 93 -0.11 1.98 -18.12
C PHE A 93 -0.75 0.59 -18.16
N LYS A 94 -1.32 0.10 -17.05
CA LYS A 94 -2.06 -1.18 -17.02
C LYS A 94 -3.55 -0.94 -17.24
N LYS A 95 -4.17 -1.76 -18.09
CA LYS A 95 -5.62 -1.69 -18.35
C LYS A 95 -6.44 -2.29 -17.20
N GLU A 96 -5.86 -3.22 -16.46
CA GLU A 96 -6.56 -3.99 -15.42
C GLU A 96 -5.87 -3.87 -14.07
N TYR A 97 -6.67 -3.97 -13.01
CA TYR A 97 -6.21 -4.04 -11.63
C TYR A 97 -5.97 -5.49 -11.27
N SER A 98 -4.90 -5.72 -10.51
CA SER A 98 -4.72 -6.97 -9.80
C SER A 98 -5.28 -6.82 -8.39
N ILE A 99 -6.22 -7.67 -8.04
CA ILE A 99 -6.78 -7.75 -6.69
C ILE A 99 -6.49 -9.13 -6.16
N VAL A 100 -5.82 -9.18 -5.02
CA VAL A 100 -5.55 -10.42 -4.28
C VAL A 100 -6.20 -10.27 -2.92
N SER A 101 -7.10 -11.19 -2.57
CA SER A 101 -7.76 -11.21 -1.27
C SER A 101 -7.55 -12.55 -0.58
N HIS A 102 -7.30 -12.50 0.73
CA HIS A 102 -7.25 -13.67 1.59
C HIS A 102 -8.22 -13.46 2.76
N MET A 103 -9.05 -14.44 3.00
CA MET A 103 -9.94 -14.48 4.17
C MET A 103 -9.42 -15.53 5.16
N LEU A 104 -9.16 -15.09 6.37
CA LEU A 104 -8.58 -15.91 7.43
C LEU A 104 -9.48 -15.88 8.66
N VAL A 105 -9.65 -17.04 9.29
CA VAL A 105 -10.34 -17.13 10.58
C VAL A 105 -9.33 -16.78 11.68
N THR A 106 -9.67 -15.86 12.57
CA THR A 106 -8.74 -15.34 13.59
C THR A 106 -8.21 -16.42 14.52
N ASP A 107 -9.04 -17.39 14.89
CA ASP A 107 -8.66 -18.49 15.80
C ASP A 107 -7.60 -19.42 15.20
N THR A 108 -7.46 -19.45 13.90
CA THR A 108 -6.47 -20.29 13.21
C THR A 108 -5.09 -19.62 13.09
N ILE A 109 -4.97 -18.35 13.38
CA ILE A 109 -3.70 -17.61 13.28
C ILE A 109 -2.89 -17.88 14.55
N THR A 110 -1.73 -18.50 14.40
CA THR A 110 -0.83 -18.82 15.52
C THR A 110 0.28 -17.81 15.70
N GLU A 111 0.79 -17.25 14.61
CA GLU A 111 1.93 -16.34 14.63
C GLU A 111 1.73 -15.22 13.62
N ALA A 112 2.20 -14.02 13.99
CA ALA A 112 2.31 -12.87 13.10
C ALA A 112 3.73 -12.33 13.15
N THR A 113 4.40 -12.23 12.00
CA THR A 113 5.79 -11.77 11.91
C THR A 113 5.92 -10.63 10.92
N LEU A 114 6.50 -9.53 11.37
CA LEU A 114 6.83 -8.38 10.52
C LEU A 114 8.27 -8.53 10.00
N TYR A 115 8.42 -8.46 8.68
CA TYR A 115 9.70 -8.45 7.99
C TYR A 115 9.97 -7.09 7.37
N GLU A 116 11.17 -6.57 7.60
CA GLU A 116 11.69 -5.37 6.95
C GLU A 116 12.96 -5.75 6.18
N ASN A 117 12.99 -5.53 4.88
CA ASN A 117 14.09 -5.96 4.01
C ASN A 117 14.45 -7.47 4.11
N GLY A 118 13.46 -8.30 4.35
CA GLY A 118 13.65 -9.74 4.54
C GLY A 118 14.14 -10.16 5.93
N LEU A 119 14.44 -9.21 6.81
CA LEU A 119 14.80 -9.46 8.20
C LEU A 119 13.56 -9.28 9.09
N TYR A 120 13.28 -10.23 9.95
CA TYR A 120 12.17 -10.05 10.86
C TYR A 120 12.53 -9.07 11.98
N THR A 121 11.64 -8.12 12.22
CA THR A 121 11.83 -7.06 13.21
C THR A 121 10.85 -7.18 14.36
N ARG A 122 9.78 -7.91 14.17
CA ARG A 122 8.78 -8.15 15.21
C ARG A 122 8.10 -9.49 14.98
N HIS A 123 8.01 -10.28 16.04
CA HIS A 123 7.36 -11.57 16.04
C HIS A 123 6.40 -11.68 17.22
N ILE A 124 5.17 -12.09 16.95
CA ILE A 124 4.15 -12.31 17.96
C ILE A 124 3.60 -13.71 17.78
N ARG A 125 3.74 -14.51 18.82
CA ARG A 125 3.09 -15.79 18.94
C ARG A 125 1.73 -15.58 19.59
N LEU A 126 0.67 -15.89 18.86
CA LEU A 126 -0.70 -15.65 19.33
C LEU A 126 -1.23 -16.80 20.20
N SER A 127 -0.73 -18.01 19.98
CA SER A 127 -1.16 -19.23 20.68
C SER A 127 -0.63 -19.40 22.11
N ARG A 128 0.29 -18.54 22.56
CA ARG A 128 0.85 -18.56 23.93
C ARG A 128 1.13 -17.14 24.41
N PRO A 129 0.98 -16.84 25.71
CA PRO A 129 1.44 -15.59 26.29
C PRO A 129 2.98 -15.59 26.25
N VAL A 130 3.55 -15.05 25.19
CA VAL A 130 5.00 -14.97 25.02
C VAL A 130 5.42 -13.52 24.94
N SER A 131 6.51 -13.21 25.61
CA SER A 131 7.22 -11.95 25.55
C SER A 131 7.43 -11.51 24.11
N ASP A 132 7.04 -10.25 23.81
CA ASP A 132 7.40 -9.57 22.58
C ASP A 132 8.92 -9.60 22.44
N SER A 133 9.45 -10.46 21.58
CA SER A 133 10.86 -10.40 21.24
C SER A 133 11.07 -9.19 20.33
N LYS A 134 11.37 -8.06 20.93
CA LYS A 134 11.84 -6.89 20.19
C LYS A 134 13.24 -7.20 19.70
N TYR A 135 13.39 -7.45 18.41
CA TYR A 135 14.71 -7.39 17.79
C TYR A 135 15.06 -5.92 17.62
N PRO A 136 16.15 -5.46 18.27
CA PRO A 136 16.57 -4.09 18.09
C PRO A 136 16.91 -3.86 16.61
N LEU A 137 16.36 -2.79 16.04
CA LEU A 137 16.86 -2.30 14.76
C LEU A 137 18.33 -1.99 14.91
N PRO A 138 19.16 -2.30 13.92
CA PRO A 138 20.57 -1.91 13.97
C PRO A 138 20.67 -0.40 14.20
N PRO A 139 21.64 0.05 15.02
CA PRO A 139 21.82 1.47 15.30
C PRO A 139 22.14 2.23 14.01
N GLY A 140 21.43 3.32 13.78
CA GLY A 140 21.59 4.18 12.61
C GLY A 140 20.38 4.22 11.69
N SER A 141 20.40 5.19 10.76
CA SER A 141 19.39 5.31 9.71
C SER A 141 19.49 4.14 8.75
N GLN A 142 18.39 3.41 8.58
CA GLN A 142 18.31 2.28 7.68
C GLN A 142 17.33 2.58 6.54
N LEU A 143 17.70 2.16 5.32
CA LEU A 143 16.81 2.24 4.17
C LEU A 143 15.92 1.01 4.11
N ILE A 144 14.63 1.19 4.29
CA ILE A 144 13.62 0.15 4.12
C ILE A 144 13.17 0.12 2.66
N LYS A 145 13.33 -1.02 2.03
CA LYS A 145 12.89 -1.26 0.64
C LYS A 145 11.57 -2.01 0.56
N ASN A 146 11.30 -2.86 1.53
CA ASN A 146 10.05 -3.58 1.64
C ASN A 146 9.66 -3.83 3.10
N MET A 147 8.37 -3.98 3.33
CA MET A 147 7.80 -4.34 4.61
C MET A 147 6.67 -5.34 4.36
N THR A 148 6.75 -6.51 4.98
CA THR A 148 5.83 -7.60 4.78
C THR A 148 5.37 -8.17 6.12
N LEU A 149 4.06 -8.36 6.27
CA LEU A 149 3.47 -9.08 7.38
C LEU A 149 3.21 -10.52 6.96
N ARG A 150 3.70 -11.49 7.70
CA ARG A 150 3.41 -12.91 7.50
C ARG A 150 2.54 -13.43 8.64
N LEU A 151 1.48 -14.13 8.26
CA LEU A 151 0.54 -14.76 9.17
C LEU A 151 0.64 -16.26 8.99
N ARG A 152 0.96 -16.98 10.09
CA ARG A 152 0.98 -18.44 10.09
C ARG A 152 -0.33 -18.97 10.63
N LEU A 153 -0.89 -19.93 9.93
CA LEU A 153 -2.12 -20.62 10.32
C LEU A 153 -1.80 -21.97 10.96
N GLN A 154 -2.67 -22.41 11.87
CA GLN A 154 -2.45 -23.63 12.69
C GLN A 154 -2.26 -24.88 11.84
N ASP A 155 -3.05 -25.02 10.76
CA ASP A 155 -3.11 -26.25 9.96
C ASP A 155 -2.45 -26.11 8.58
N GLN A 156 -1.79 -24.98 8.30
CA GLN A 156 -1.15 -24.73 7.01
C GLN A 156 0.37 -24.67 7.17
N GLN A 157 1.07 -25.39 6.29
CA GLN A 157 2.53 -25.26 6.18
C GLN A 157 2.94 -23.94 5.52
N GLU A 158 2.04 -23.34 4.75
CA GLU A 158 2.29 -22.08 4.04
C GLU A 158 1.84 -20.87 4.87
N GLU A 159 2.68 -19.86 4.88
CA GLU A 159 2.39 -18.58 5.52
C GLU A 159 1.68 -17.65 4.54
N THR A 160 0.65 -16.97 5.00
CA THR A 160 0.02 -15.89 4.24
C THR A 160 0.87 -14.63 4.36
N SER A 161 1.41 -14.17 3.24
CA SER A 161 2.22 -12.96 3.16
C SER A 161 1.42 -11.77 2.67
N VAL A 162 1.50 -10.67 3.40
CA VAL A 162 0.83 -9.41 3.07
C VAL A 162 1.89 -8.32 2.94
N THR A 163 2.07 -7.79 1.75
CA THR A 163 3.01 -6.68 1.52
C THR A 163 2.38 -5.37 1.99
N LEU A 164 3.03 -4.71 2.94
CA LEU A 164 2.58 -3.44 3.52
C LEU A 164 3.23 -2.23 2.86
N PHE A 165 4.43 -2.41 2.35
CA PHE A 165 5.19 -1.36 1.68
C PHE A 165 6.23 -1.95 0.71
N GLN A 166 6.39 -1.30 -0.42
CA GLN A 166 7.50 -1.50 -1.35
C GLN A 166 7.95 -0.15 -1.89
N GLY A 167 9.24 0.16 -1.81
CA GLY A 167 9.77 1.43 -2.28
C GLY A 167 11.13 1.74 -1.68
N LYS A 168 11.31 3.00 -1.33
CA LYS A 168 12.47 3.49 -0.59
C LYS A 168 11.96 4.37 0.55
N MET A 169 12.23 3.98 1.77
CA MET A 169 11.80 4.69 2.97
C MET A 169 12.95 4.67 3.98
N SER A 170 13.31 5.83 4.51
CA SER A 170 14.28 5.93 5.60
C SER A 170 13.61 5.67 6.94
N THR A 171 14.27 4.97 7.83
CA THR A 171 13.82 4.75 9.22
C THR A 171 13.73 6.04 10.03
N ASP A 172 14.38 7.12 9.58
CA ASP A 172 14.29 8.45 10.22
C ASP A 172 13.12 9.28 9.69
N GLY A 173 12.44 8.81 8.64
CA GLY A 173 11.36 9.55 7.99
C GLY A 173 9.99 9.34 8.66
N ASN A 174 9.15 10.37 8.63
CA ASN A 174 7.78 10.33 9.17
C ASN A 174 6.94 9.17 8.63
N ASN A 175 7.08 8.83 7.35
CA ASN A 175 6.35 7.73 6.73
C ASN A 175 6.65 6.37 7.40
N TYR A 176 7.89 6.15 7.81
CA TYR A 176 8.27 4.94 8.53
C TYR A 176 7.51 4.82 9.86
N TYR A 177 7.47 5.89 10.66
CA TYR A 177 6.76 5.90 11.93
C TYR A 177 5.25 5.74 11.78
N ILE A 178 4.67 6.34 10.74
CA ILE A 178 3.24 6.18 10.43
C ILE A 178 2.93 4.71 10.10
N ILE A 179 3.71 4.06 9.24
CA ILE A 179 3.51 2.66 8.87
C ILE A 179 3.76 1.76 10.09
N LYS A 180 4.81 1.99 10.85
CA LYS A 180 5.09 1.23 12.09
C LYS A 180 3.97 1.35 13.11
N GLY A 181 3.39 2.54 13.28
CA GLY A 181 2.26 2.78 14.16
C GLY A 181 1.03 1.96 13.73
N LYS A 182 0.70 1.97 12.44
CA LYS A 182 -0.39 1.17 11.87
C LYS A 182 -0.16 -0.34 12.06
N VAL A 183 1.05 -0.83 11.78
CA VAL A 183 1.40 -2.24 12.00
C VAL A 183 1.28 -2.62 13.47
N SER A 184 1.76 -1.76 14.37
CA SER A 184 1.65 -1.99 15.81
C SER A 184 0.20 -2.10 16.27
N SER A 185 -0.69 -1.29 15.71
CA SER A 185 -2.13 -1.35 15.99
C SER A 185 -2.75 -2.68 15.53
N VAL A 186 -2.39 -3.15 14.33
CA VAL A 186 -2.84 -4.46 13.83
C VAL A 186 -2.35 -5.60 14.72
N LEU A 187 -1.06 -5.59 15.08
CA LEU A 187 -0.48 -6.64 15.92
C LEU A 187 -1.08 -6.63 17.33
N LEU A 188 -1.34 -5.45 17.89
CA LEU A 188 -2.01 -5.32 19.18
C LEU A 188 -3.42 -5.87 19.12
N LEU A 189 -4.18 -5.55 18.06
CA LEU A 189 -5.53 -6.06 17.86
C LEU A 189 -5.53 -7.59 17.76
N LEU A 190 -4.64 -8.19 16.96
CA LEU A 190 -4.47 -9.64 16.86
C LEU A 190 -4.16 -10.28 18.21
N LYS A 191 -3.29 -9.66 19.00
CA LYS A 191 -2.94 -10.13 20.35
C LYS A 191 -4.15 -10.09 21.30
N MET A 192 -4.93 -9.03 21.26
CA MET A 192 -6.15 -8.89 22.08
C MET A 192 -7.22 -9.93 21.72
N LEU A 193 -7.34 -10.31 20.44
CA LEU A 193 -8.27 -11.33 19.98
C LEU A 193 -8.00 -12.70 20.60
N GLN A 194 -6.73 -13.03 20.79
CA GLN A 194 -6.31 -14.32 21.35
C GLN A 194 -6.51 -14.41 22.87
N ILE A 195 -6.42 -13.31 23.59
CA ILE A 195 -6.63 -13.27 25.05
C ILE A 195 -8.11 -13.48 25.39
N ASN A 196 -9.02 -13.08 24.53
CA ASN A 196 -10.46 -13.20 24.75
C ASN A 196 -11.00 -14.62 24.46
N HIS A 197 -10.21 -15.51 23.90
CA HIS A 197 -10.56 -16.91 23.61
C HIS A 197 -9.85 -17.92 24.52
N ALA A 198 -9.01 -17.45 25.38
CA ALA A 198 -8.38 -18.26 26.43
C ALA A 198 -9.17 -18.20 27.72
#